data_eb109855a2f6855468503057a3323024
#
_entry.id   eb109855a2f6855468503057a3323024
#
_cell.length_a   1.000
_cell.length_b   1.000
_cell.length_c   1.000
_cell.angle_alpha   90.00
_cell.angle_beta   90.00
_cell.angle_gamma   90.00
#
_symmetry.space_group_name_H-M   'P 1'
#
loop_
_entity.id
_entity.type
_entity.pdbx_description
1 polymer ?
#
loop_
_entity_poly.entity_id
_entity_poly.type
_entity_poly.pdbx_seq_one_letter_code
_entity_poly.pdbx_strand_id
1 'polypeptide(L)'
;MKIPSFQGKNNPEAYFEWETKVQFVFNCQNYTGNKKVKLAAIEFTDYAVVWWDQLMSSRRRAGERLIDIWYEMKAVMRKRFMPRHYYRELYKKLQQFRQGSKNVEEYHREIEVSMI
;
A
#
# COMPACT_ATOMS: atom_id res chain seq x y z
N MET A 1 -18.36 -0.32 -3.85
CA MET A 1 -17.13 -1.04 -4.25
C MET A 1 -16.52 -1.70 -3.04
N LYS A 2 -16.09 -2.91 -3.21
CA LYS A 2 -15.55 -3.70 -2.10
C LYS A 2 -14.02 -3.70 -2.16
N ILE A 3 -13.39 -3.53 -1.00
CA ILE A 3 -11.94 -3.63 -0.88
C ILE A 3 -11.56 -5.12 -0.98
N PRO A 4 -10.59 -5.47 -1.83
CA PRO A 4 -10.16 -6.87 -1.93
C PRO A 4 -9.38 -7.32 -0.69
N SER A 5 -9.38 -8.61 -0.43
CA SER A 5 -8.63 -9.17 0.69
C SER A 5 -7.12 -9.17 0.40
N PHE A 6 -6.30 -9.12 1.46
CA PHE A 6 -4.85 -9.17 1.37
C PHE A 6 -4.30 -10.22 2.31
N GLN A 7 -3.58 -11.17 1.77
CA GLN A 7 -3.08 -12.33 2.51
C GLN A 7 -1.70 -12.11 3.14
N GLY A 8 -0.95 -11.12 2.66
CA GLY A 8 0.40 -10.87 3.14
C GLY A 8 1.43 -11.82 2.56
N LYS A 9 1.18 -12.37 1.39
CA LYS A 9 2.15 -13.21 0.70
C LYS A 9 3.40 -12.41 0.35
N ASN A 10 4.54 -13.08 0.31
CA ASN A 10 5.81 -12.46 -0.04
C ASN A 10 5.90 -12.26 -1.55
N ASN A 11 5.00 -11.45 -2.09
CA ASN A 11 4.86 -11.16 -3.51
C ASN A 11 4.59 -9.67 -3.71
N PRO A 12 5.60 -8.89 -4.11
CA PRO A 12 5.45 -7.44 -4.26
C PRO A 12 4.37 -7.04 -5.27
N GLU A 13 4.21 -7.81 -6.35
CA GLU A 13 3.18 -7.52 -7.35
C GLU A 13 1.78 -7.67 -6.78
N ALA A 14 1.56 -8.72 -5.99
CA ALA A 14 0.27 -8.94 -5.34
C ALA A 14 -0.07 -7.80 -4.38
N TYR A 15 0.93 -7.33 -3.61
CA TYR A 15 0.74 -6.18 -2.74
C TYR A 15 0.42 -4.92 -3.55
N PHE A 16 1.19 -4.66 -4.59
CA PHE A 16 1.00 -3.45 -5.41
C PHE A 16 -0.38 -3.42 -6.05
N GLU A 17 -0.84 -4.56 -6.58
CA GLU A 17 -2.19 -4.67 -7.13
C GLU A 17 -3.26 -4.39 -6.08
N TRP A 18 -3.09 -4.95 -4.88
CA TRP A 18 -4.02 -4.72 -3.79
C TRP A 18 -4.06 -3.23 -3.42
N GLU A 19 -2.89 -2.63 -3.22
CA GLU A 19 -2.80 -1.21 -2.87
C GLU A 19 -3.46 -0.32 -3.92
N THR A 20 -3.22 -0.62 -5.19
CA THR A 20 -3.80 0.15 -6.31
C THR A 20 -5.32 0.09 -6.28
N LYS A 21 -5.88 -1.09 -6.05
CA LYS A 21 -7.33 -1.28 -5.97
C LYS A 21 -7.92 -0.57 -4.75
N VAL A 22 -7.26 -0.66 -3.61
CA VAL A 22 -7.71 0.01 -2.39
C VAL A 22 -7.66 1.52 -2.58
N GLN A 23 -6.59 2.03 -3.17
CA GLN A 23 -6.46 3.46 -3.45
C GLN A 23 -7.59 3.93 -4.37
N PHE A 24 -7.91 3.13 -5.38
CA PHE A 24 -9.01 3.44 -6.29
C PHE A 24 -10.35 3.54 -5.54
N VAL A 25 -10.63 2.57 -4.66
CA VAL A 25 -11.85 2.58 -3.85
C VAL A 25 -11.90 3.84 -2.97
N PHE A 26 -10.78 4.18 -2.34
CA PHE A 26 -10.71 5.35 -1.46
C PHE A 26 -10.85 6.66 -2.23
N ASN A 27 -10.39 6.70 -3.47
CA ASN A 27 -10.57 7.87 -4.33
C ASN A 27 -12.04 8.04 -4.76
N CYS A 28 -12.76 6.94 -4.91
CA CYS A 28 -14.17 6.96 -5.31
C CYS A 28 -15.12 7.19 -4.13
N GLN A 29 -14.68 6.89 -2.91
CA GLN A 29 -15.47 6.99 -1.69
C GLN A 29 -14.85 8.03 -0.76
N ASN A 30 -15.68 8.87 -0.18
CA ASN A 30 -15.21 9.96 0.67
C ASN A 30 -15.13 9.52 2.14
N TYR A 31 -14.18 8.65 2.44
CA TYR A 31 -13.94 8.18 3.81
C TYR A 31 -12.97 9.09 4.56
N THR A 32 -13.13 9.17 5.89
CA THR A 32 -12.12 9.81 6.75
C THR A 32 -10.87 8.95 6.82
N GLY A 33 -9.71 9.56 7.16
CA GLY A 33 -8.43 8.85 7.21
C GLY A 33 -8.45 7.62 8.12
N ASN A 34 -9.00 7.78 9.31
CA ASN A 34 -9.14 6.73 10.31
C ASN A 34 -9.97 5.55 9.76
N LYS A 35 -11.08 5.84 9.11
CA LYS A 35 -11.96 4.83 8.53
C LYS A 35 -11.25 4.05 7.41
N LYS A 36 -10.43 4.72 6.62
CA LYS A 36 -9.66 4.07 5.56
C LYS A 36 -8.76 2.96 6.10
N VAL A 37 -8.04 3.23 7.17
CA VAL A 37 -7.16 2.25 7.80
C VAL A 37 -7.96 1.05 8.33
N LYS A 38 -9.07 1.31 8.99
CA LYS A 38 -9.93 0.25 9.54
C LYS A 38 -10.51 -0.64 8.44
N LEU A 39 -10.97 -0.03 7.35
CA LEU A 39 -11.55 -0.77 6.23
C LEU A 39 -10.49 -1.65 5.54
N ALA A 40 -9.29 -1.13 5.38
CA ALA A 40 -8.20 -1.91 4.78
C ALA A 40 -7.78 -3.07 5.70
N ALA A 41 -7.65 -2.80 7.00
CA ALA A 41 -7.21 -3.81 7.97
C ALA A 41 -8.22 -4.97 8.11
N ILE A 42 -9.51 -4.69 7.98
CA ILE A 42 -10.55 -5.72 8.05
C ILE A 42 -10.37 -6.76 6.94
N GLU A 43 -9.81 -6.36 5.80
CA GLU A 43 -9.60 -7.23 4.66
C GLU A 43 -8.30 -8.05 4.73
N PHE A 44 -7.53 -7.91 5.80
CA PHE A 44 -6.33 -8.72 6.00
C PHE A 44 -6.72 -10.15 6.37
N THR A 45 -6.02 -11.11 5.78
CA THR A 45 -6.17 -12.53 6.06
C THR A 45 -4.80 -13.17 6.22
N ASP A 46 -4.73 -14.38 6.73
CA ASP A 46 -3.52 -15.18 6.84
C ASP A 46 -2.37 -14.40 7.53
N TYR A 47 -1.21 -14.33 6.90
CA TYR A 47 -0.04 -13.65 7.49
C TYR A 47 -0.27 -12.16 7.71
N ALA A 48 -1.05 -11.51 6.85
CA ALA A 48 -1.29 -10.07 6.98
C ALA A 48 -1.94 -9.71 8.31
N VAL A 49 -2.88 -10.53 8.79
CA VAL A 49 -3.52 -10.33 10.10
C VAL A 49 -2.48 -10.41 11.21
N VAL A 50 -1.65 -11.44 11.18
CA VAL A 50 -0.61 -11.66 12.19
C VAL A 50 0.38 -10.50 12.20
N TRP A 51 0.86 -10.11 11.04
CA TRP A 51 1.83 -9.03 10.90
C TRP A 51 1.27 -7.70 11.44
N TRP A 52 0.04 -7.37 11.04
CA TRP A 52 -0.60 -6.12 11.46
C TRP A 52 -0.82 -6.08 12.96
N ASP A 53 -1.29 -7.19 13.52
CA ASP A 53 -1.50 -7.30 14.97
C ASP A 53 -0.19 -7.13 15.74
N GLN A 54 0.89 -7.75 15.28
CA GLN A 54 2.21 -7.63 15.89
C GLN A 54 2.71 -6.19 15.83
N LEU A 55 2.52 -5.52 14.69
CA LEU A 55 2.94 -4.15 14.52
C LEU A 55 2.19 -3.22 15.47
N MET A 56 0.88 -3.36 15.57
CA MET A 56 0.06 -2.55 16.46
C MET A 56 0.40 -2.81 17.93
N SER A 57 0.60 -4.06 18.30
CA SER A 57 0.97 -4.43 19.67
C SER A 57 2.34 -3.87 20.04
N SER A 58 3.30 -3.90 19.13
CA SER A 58 4.63 -3.33 19.32
C SER A 58 4.56 -1.82 19.55
N ARG A 59 3.75 -1.12 18.79
CA ARG A 59 3.56 0.32 18.93
C ARG A 59 2.95 0.67 20.30
N ARG A 60 1.94 -0.10 20.73
CA ARG A 60 1.32 0.12 22.05
C ARG A 60 2.33 -0.04 23.16
N ARG A 61 3.17 -1.07 23.10
CA ARG A 61 4.19 -1.32 24.13
C ARG A 61 5.25 -0.23 24.18
N ALA A 62 5.56 0.33 23.01
CA ALA A 62 6.54 1.42 22.91
C ALA A 62 5.95 2.78 23.25
N GLY A 63 4.64 2.87 23.51
CA GLY A 63 3.97 4.13 23.75
C GLY A 63 3.82 4.99 22.51
N GLU A 64 3.96 4.41 21.33
CA GLU A 64 3.83 5.12 20.08
C GLU A 64 2.36 5.23 19.66
N ARG A 65 2.05 6.25 18.85
CA ARG A 65 0.72 6.43 18.28
C ARG A 65 0.41 5.30 17.30
N LEU A 66 -0.79 4.76 17.38
CA LEU A 66 -1.23 3.75 16.43
C LEU A 66 -1.43 4.40 15.04
N ILE A 67 -1.26 3.59 13.99
CA ILE A 67 -1.46 4.05 12.63
C ILE A 67 -2.95 4.26 12.41
N ASP A 68 -3.35 5.49 12.10
CA ASP A 68 -4.74 5.87 11.90
C ASP A 68 -4.99 6.61 10.58
N ILE A 69 -3.96 6.79 9.74
CA ILE A 69 -4.12 7.40 8.42
C ILE A 69 -3.59 6.47 7.33
N TRP A 70 -4.27 6.49 6.20
CA TRP A 70 -3.96 5.60 5.07
C TRP A 70 -2.53 5.77 4.55
N TYR A 71 -2.04 6.99 4.53
CA TYR A 71 -0.67 7.28 4.08
C TYR A 71 0.37 6.53 4.92
N GLU A 72 0.22 6.57 6.25
CA GLU A 72 1.13 5.85 7.15
C GLU A 72 1.00 4.33 6.96
N MET A 73 -0.22 3.84 6.80
CA MET A 73 -0.45 2.42 6.55
C MET A 73 0.24 1.94 5.27
N LYS A 74 0.12 2.72 4.19
CA LYS A 74 0.83 2.42 2.95
C LYS A 74 2.34 2.38 3.16
N ALA A 75 2.88 3.33 3.91
CA ALA A 75 4.32 3.42 4.15
C ALA A 75 4.87 2.16 4.84
N VAL A 76 4.20 1.70 5.90
CA VAL A 76 4.66 0.51 6.62
C VAL A 76 4.45 -0.77 5.81
N MET A 77 3.37 -0.84 5.04
CA MET A 77 3.11 -1.99 4.17
C MET A 77 4.12 -2.07 3.03
N ARG A 78 4.45 -0.96 2.42
CA ARG A 78 5.47 -0.92 1.37
C ARG A 78 6.83 -1.34 1.89
N LYS A 79 7.18 -0.88 3.06
CA LYS A 79 8.44 -1.26 3.70
C LYS A 79 8.52 -2.78 3.92
N ARG A 80 7.40 -3.41 4.26
CA ARG A 80 7.36 -4.85 4.54
C ARG A 80 7.22 -5.70 3.28
N PHE A 81 6.38 -5.28 2.33
CA PHE A 81 5.98 -6.11 1.19
C PHE A 81 6.60 -5.71 -0.15
N MET A 82 7.21 -4.52 -0.23
CA MET A 82 7.84 -4.04 -1.46
C MET A 82 9.31 -3.71 -1.24
N PRO A 83 10.23 -4.65 -1.54
CA PRO A 83 11.68 -4.40 -1.42
C PRO A 83 12.14 -3.27 -2.37
N ARG A 84 13.22 -2.60 -1.99
CA ARG A 84 13.79 -1.49 -2.79
C ARG A 84 14.07 -1.88 -4.24
N HIS A 85 14.61 -3.06 -4.45
CA HIS A 85 14.95 -3.50 -5.80
C HIS A 85 13.71 -3.64 -6.69
N TYR A 86 12.56 -3.96 -6.12
CA TYR A 86 11.31 -4.04 -6.87
C TYR A 86 10.89 -2.66 -7.39
N TYR A 87 11.05 -1.62 -6.57
CA TYR A 87 10.77 -0.26 -7.01
C TYR A 87 11.64 0.15 -8.19
N ARG A 88 12.94 -0.21 -8.15
CA ARG A 88 13.85 0.10 -9.25
C ARG A 88 13.45 -0.59 -10.54
N GLU A 89 13.07 -1.86 -10.48
CA GLU A 89 12.61 -2.61 -11.64
C GLU A 89 11.32 -2.04 -12.20
N LEU A 90 10.37 -1.72 -11.33
CA LEU A 90 9.10 -1.13 -11.72
C LEU A 90 9.34 0.23 -12.38
N TYR A 91 10.23 1.02 -11.81
CA TYR A 91 10.59 2.33 -12.35
C TYR A 91 11.19 2.21 -13.75
N LYS A 92 12.09 1.25 -13.93
CA LYS A 92 12.68 0.97 -15.26
C LYS A 92 11.64 0.55 -16.28
N LYS A 93 10.72 -0.33 -15.90
CA LYS A 93 9.61 -0.74 -16.77
C LYS A 93 8.77 0.44 -17.20
N LEU A 94 8.45 1.33 -16.27
CA LEU A 94 7.66 2.52 -16.56
C LEU A 94 8.40 3.49 -17.47
N GLN A 95 9.72 3.61 -17.33
CA GLN A 95 10.53 4.43 -18.23
C GLN A 95 10.52 3.90 -19.65
N GLN A 96 10.52 2.57 -19.81
CA GLN A 96 10.42 1.96 -21.15
C GLN A 96 9.08 2.24 -21.81
N PHE A 97 8.00 2.29 -21.04
CA PHE A 97 6.69 2.65 -21.55
C PHE A 97 6.56 4.13 -21.88
N ARG A 98 7.42 4.95 -21.31
CA ARG A 98 7.39 6.41 -21.47
C ARG A 98 7.52 6.87 -22.92
N GLN A 99 8.10 6.07 -23.78
CA GLN A 99 8.29 6.42 -25.19
C GLN A 99 7.04 6.25 -26.04
N GLY A 100 5.97 5.66 -25.50
CA GLY A 100 4.80 5.33 -26.28
C GLY A 100 3.45 5.80 -25.75
N SER A 101 3.34 6.40 -24.54
CA SER A 101 2.03 6.71 -23.97
C SER A 101 2.10 7.85 -22.97
N LYS A 102 1.20 8.82 -23.12
CA LYS A 102 1.07 9.96 -22.21
C LYS A 102 0.62 9.57 -20.79
N ASN A 103 -0.06 8.45 -20.64
CA ASN A 103 -0.58 8.00 -19.35
C ASN A 103 0.51 7.49 -18.41
N VAL A 104 1.70 7.25 -18.93
CA VAL A 104 2.82 6.76 -18.15
C VAL A 104 3.39 7.82 -17.21
N GLU A 105 3.29 9.09 -17.57
CA GLU A 105 3.78 10.17 -16.70
C GLU A 105 3.02 10.27 -15.39
N GLU A 106 1.71 10.04 -15.41
CA GLU A 106 0.91 10.03 -14.19
C GLU A 106 1.30 8.88 -13.27
N TYR A 107 1.50 7.69 -13.83
CA TYR A 107 1.97 6.53 -13.09
C TYR A 107 3.33 6.78 -12.48
N HIS A 108 4.21 7.39 -13.23
CA HIS A 108 5.55 7.73 -12.79
C HIS A 108 5.52 8.69 -11.59
N ARG A 109 4.66 9.68 -11.62
CA ARG A 109 4.48 10.61 -10.50
C ARG A 109 3.96 9.92 -9.26
N GLU A 110 2.99 9.04 -9.39
CA GLU A 110 2.44 8.30 -8.25
C GLU A 110 3.51 7.45 -7.59
N ILE A 111 4.35 6.79 -8.37
CA ILE A 111 5.43 5.98 -7.84
C ILE A 111 6.47 6.83 -7.14
N GLU A 112 6.86 7.96 -7.71
CA GLU A 112 7.80 8.88 -7.09
C GLU A 112 7.28 9.42 -5.77
N VAL A 113 6.04 9.87 -5.73
CA VAL A 113 5.39 10.36 -4.51
C VAL A 113 5.30 9.25 -3.46
N SER A 114 5.08 8.02 -3.91
CA SER A 114 4.96 6.87 -3.02
C SER A 114 6.29 6.42 -2.43
N MET A 115 7.40 6.76 -3.07
CA MET A 115 8.74 6.40 -2.61
C MET A 115 9.32 7.40 -1.59
N ILE A 116 8.71 8.57 -1.49
CA ILE A 116 9.07 9.57 -0.51
C ILE A 116 8.44 9.21 0.83
#